data_91fc6b573fa2b84628d0807b9baab1c5
#
_entry.id   91fc6b573fa2b84628d0807b9baab1c5
#
_cell.length_a   1.000
_cell.length_b   1.000
_cell.length_c   1.000
_cell.angle_alpha   90.00
_cell.angle_beta   90.00
_cell.angle_gamma   90.00
#
_symmetry.space_group_name_H-M   'P 1'
#
loop_
_entity.id
_entity.type
_entity.pdbx_description
1 polymer ?
#
loop_
_entity_poly.entity_id
_entity_poly.type
_entity_poly.pdbx_seq_one_letter_code
_entity_poly.pdbx_strand_id
1 'polypeptide(L)'
;YIYDLTADTLVMAYHERQCMHPASNEKIMTAITALNDLGVNYNYSTQLYADGLPTEVDSVFNGHVYIRAGYDPLFDADDMHAFAHELKNHGITRITSPICLDLSMKDDKKMGWGWCWDDDEVPTTPLLFGNRDTFTDNMRRIFRAENIEWDGTTTEQTTPSSATLLCTRTHSIDDVLMPMMKKSNNSMAESMFYQIAAQGGRSKVGRKQAVSHYNALISHIGLEPSHYQIADGSGLSLYNYLTPELLGRMLRYAYNNDDIFRHLHQSLPLSLIHI
;
A
#
# COMPACT_ATOMS: atom_id res chain seq x y z
N TYR A 1 -15.97 -21.58 -14.02
CA TYR A 1 -16.10 -22.11 -12.67
C TYR A 1 -17.26 -21.43 -11.97
N ILE A 2 -18.31 -22.17 -11.70
CA ILE A 2 -19.53 -21.69 -11.03
C ILE A 2 -19.69 -22.49 -9.74
N TYR A 3 -19.76 -21.79 -8.63
CA TYR A 3 -19.89 -22.39 -7.30
C TYR A 3 -21.04 -21.73 -6.54
N ASP A 4 -21.94 -22.54 -6.00
CA ASP A 4 -23.00 -22.07 -5.11
C ASP A 4 -22.43 -21.97 -3.69
N LEU A 5 -22.20 -20.73 -3.24
CA LEU A 5 -21.64 -20.45 -1.92
C LEU A 5 -22.59 -20.80 -0.78
N THR A 6 -23.93 -20.73 -1.01
CA THR A 6 -24.93 -21.05 -0.01
C THR A 6 -25.07 -22.56 0.20
N ALA A 7 -25.14 -23.30 -0.92
CA ALA A 7 -25.23 -24.77 -0.88
C ALA A 7 -23.87 -25.45 -0.70
N ASP A 8 -22.79 -24.68 -0.72
CA ASP A 8 -21.39 -25.12 -0.69
C ASP A 8 -21.09 -26.22 -1.72
N THR A 9 -21.54 -26.00 -2.97
CA THR A 9 -21.54 -26.99 -4.03
C THR A 9 -21.01 -26.45 -5.35
N LEU A 10 -20.15 -27.24 -6.02
CA LEU A 10 -19.71 -26.95 -7.38
C LEU A 10 -20.86 -27.21 -8.36
N VAL A 11 -21.29 -26.16 -9.06
CA VAL A 11 -22.36 -26.21 -10.06
C VAL A 11 -21.82 -26.59 -11.44
N MET A 12 -20.71 -25.94 -11.84
CA MET A 12 -20.10 -26.16 -13.15
C MET A 12 -18.62 -25.82 -13.14
N ALA A 13 -17.81 -26.63 -13.78
CA ALA A 13 -16.39 -26.35 -14.04
C ALA A 13 -16.06 -26.67 -15.51
N TYR A 14 -15.30 -25.76 -16.14
CA TYR A 14 -14.79 -25.93 -17.50
C TYR A 14 -13.46 -25.21 -17.61
N HIS A 15 -12.40 -25.93 -17.94
CA HIS A 15 -11.02 -25.43 -17.96
C HIS A 15 -10.62 -24.72 -16.64
N GLU A 16 -11.22 -25.09 -15.52
CA GLU A 16 -11.06 -24.41 -14.22
C GLU A 16 -9.63 -24.43 -13.68
N ARG A 17 -8.81 -25.38 -14.17
CA ARG A 17 -7.39 -25.54 -13.78
C ARG A 17 -6.42 -25.00 -14.83
N GLN A 18 -6.93 -24.43 -15.89
CA GLN A 18 -6.08 -23.80 -16.88
C GLN A 18 -5.55 -22.46 -16.36
N CYS A 19 -4.22 -22.32 -16.31
CA CYS A 19 -3.58 -21.06 -15.97
C CYS A 19 -3.79 -20.03 -17.08
N MET A 20 -4.21 -18.83 -16.67
CA MET A 20 -4.48 -17.70 -17.55
C MET A 20 -3.97 -16.42 -16.89
N HIS A 21 -3.76 -15.38 -17.69
CA HIS A 21 -3.48 -14.05 -17.18
C HIS A 21 -4.73 -13.50 -16.48
N PRO A 22 -4.69 -13.19 -15.17
CA PRO A 22 -5.86 -12.74 -14.44
C PRO A 22 -6.25 -11.29 -14.77
N ALA A 23 -5.33 -10.50 -15.28
CA ALA A 23 -5.47 -9.04 -15.35
C ALA A 23 -5.93 -8.52 -13.97
N SER A 24 -6.82 -7.54 -13.92
CA SER A 24 -7.29 -6.95 -12.65
C SER A 24 -8.04 -7.90 -11.71
N ASN A 25 -8.33 -9.16 -12.11
CA ASN A 25 -8.81 -10.16 -11.16
C ASN A 25 -7.74 -10.54 -10.11
N GLU A 26 -6.44 -10.25 -10.37
CA GLU A 26 -5.37 -10.36 -9.37
C GLU A 26 -5.70 -9.56 -8.10
N LYS A 27 -6.37 -8.42 -8.22
CA LYS A 27 -6.77 -7.58 -7.08
C LYS A 27 -7.70 -8.29 -6.09
N ILE A 28 -8.43 -9.32 -6.53
CA ILE A 28 -9.23 -10.17 -5.63
C ILE A 28 -8.30 -10.95 -4.70
N MET A 29 -7.22 -11.51 -5.26
CA MET A 29 -6.19 -12.21 -4.48
C MET A 29 -5.54 -11.26 -3.48
N THR A 30 -5.15 -10.06 -3.94
CA THR A 30 -4.52 -9.02 -3.11
C THR A 30 -5.43 -8.58 -1.97
N ALA A 31 -6.70 -8.29 -2.26
CA ALA A 31 -7.69 -7.87 -1.28
C ALA A 31 -7.90 -8.93 -0.18
N ILE A 32 -8.12 -10.18 -0.59
CA ILE A 32 -8.38 -11.28 0.37
C ILE A 32 -7.13 -11.55 1.21
N THR A 33 -5.94 -11.58 0.59
CA THR A 33 -4.68 -11.81 1.32
C THR A 33 -4.41 -10.67 2.31
N ALA A 34 -4.64 -9.41 1.91
CA ALA A 34 -4.45 -8.27 2.80
C ALA A 34 -5.43 -8.31 3.99
N LEU A 35 -6.71 -8.53 3.74
CA LEU A 35 -7.72 -8.62 4.81
C LEU A 35 -7.42 -9.79 5.78
N ASN A 36 -6.90 -10.91 5.26
CA ASN A 36 -6.51 -12.05 6.06
C ASN A 36 -5.27 -11.78 6.93
N ASP A 37 -4.21 -11.23 6.35
CA ASP A 37 -2.90 -11.16 6.98
C ASP A 37 -2.69 -9.86 7.77
N LEU A 38 -3.15 -8.73 7.25
CA LEU A 38 -3.07 -7.44 7.94
C LEU A 38 -4.24 -7.24 8.90
N GLY A 39 -5.39 -7.84 8.57
CA GLY A 39 -6.65 -7.70 9.30
C GLY A 39 -7.50 -6.51 8.82
N VAL A 40 -8.81 -6.60 9.10
CA VAL A 40 -9.81 -5.63 8.65
C VAL A 40 -9.69 -4.25 9.29
N ASN A 41 -8.98 -4.14 10.39
CA ASN A 41 -8.74 -2.88 11.10
C ASN A 41 -7.36 -2.28 10.80
N TYR A 42 -6.67 -2.80 9.79
CA TYR A 42 -5.34 -2.31 9.41
C TYR A 42 -5.38 -0.84 8.98
N ASN A 43 -4.34 -0.09 9.37
CA ASN A 43 -4.15 1.30 8.94
C ASN A 43 -2.79 1.47 8.28
N TYR A 44 -2.79 2.07 7.10
CA TYR A 44 -1.60 2.65 6.50
C TYR A 44 -1.11 3.80 7.37
N SER A 45 0.18 4.05 7.43
CA SER A 45 0.69 5.15 8.25
C SER A 45 1.92 5.80 7.66
N THR A 46 1.86 7.12 7.50
CA THR A 46 3.02 7.96 7.19
C THR A 46 3.36 8.80 8.41
N GLN A 47 4.62 8.82 8.80
CA GLN A 47 5.04 9.34 10.10
C GLN A 47 6.10 10.43 9.97
N LEU A 48 5.96 11.47 10.78
CA LEU A 48 6.90 12.58 10.91
C LEU A 48 7.70 12.44 12.21
N TYR A 49 9.02 12.53 12.10
CA TYR A 49 9.93 12.50 13.24
C TYR A 49 10.90 13.67 13.21
N ALA A 50 11.50 14.00 14.34
CA ALA A 50 12.65 14.89 14.45
C ALA A 50 13.65 14.34 15.46
N ASP A 51 14.95 14.63 15.24
CA ASP A 51 15.99 14.49 16.24
C ASP A 51 16.42 15.87 16.76
N GLY A 52 16.66 15.97 18.07
CA GLY A 52 17.10 17.23 18.69
C GLY A 52 16.05 18.33 18.63
N LEU A 53 14.92 18.17 19.31
CA LEU A 53 13.88 19.21 19.39
C LEU A 53 14.44 20.54 19.92
N PRO A 54 13.96 21.71 19.42
CA PRO A 54 14.34 23.01 19.93
C PRO A 54 13.99 23.13 21.43
N THR A 55 14.90 23.74 22.21
CA THR A 55 14.67 24.02 23.64
C THR A 55 14.03 25.40 23.85
N GLU A 56 14.05 26.27 22.83
CA GLU A 56 13.46 27.61 22.86
C GLU A 56 12.63 27.83 21.59
N VAL A 57 11.51 28.53 21.74
CA VAL A 57 10.67 28.98 20.62
C VAL A 57 11.49 29.97 19.79
N ASP A 58 11.44 29.86 18.46
CA ASP A 58 12.19 30.69 17.49
C ASP A 58 13.70 30.38 17.33
N SER A 59 14.20 29.30 17.93
CA SER A 59 15.55 28.86 17.66
C SER A 59 15.66 28.19 16.28
N VAL A 60 16.80 28.39 15.62
CA VAL A 60 17.14 27.68 14.38
C VAL A 60 17.23 26.19 14.70
N PHE A 61 16.39 25.38 14.05
CA PHE A 61 16.44 23.94 14.21
C PHE A 61 17.65 23.35 13.48
N ASN A 62 18.60 22.82 14.24
CA ASN A 62 19.84 22.22 13.74
C ASN A 62 19.80 20.69 13.70
N GLY A 63 18.67 20.07 14.05
CA GLY A 63 18.44 18.65 13.94
C GLY A 63 18.02 18.21 12.55
N HIS A 64 17.59 16.97 12.44
CA HIS A 64 17.02 16.44 11.20
C HIS A 64 15.53 16.14 11.37
N VAL A 65 14.77 16.46 10.33
CA VAL A 65 13.38 16.03 10.17
C VAL A 65 13.37 14.78 9.31
N TYR A 66 12.62 13.75 9.74
CA TYR A 66 12.46 12.50 9.01
C TYR A 66 11.00 12.29 8.65
N ILE A 67 10.74 11.82 7.44
CA ILE A 67 9.42 11.35 7.03
C ILE A 67 9.55 9.88 6.70
N ARG A 68 8.96 9.04 7.54
CA ARG A 68 8.92 7.58 7.32
C ARG A 68 7.73 7.24 6.45
N ALA A 69 8.04 6.70 5.28
CA ALA A 69 7.07 6.27 4.30
C ALA A 69 6.30 5.04 4.78
N GLY A 70 4.97 5.07 4.62
CA GLY A 70 4.09 3.96 4.91
C GLY A 70 3.42 3.38 3.67
N TYR A 71 3.86 3.76 2.48
CA TYR A 71 3.23 3.39 1.20
C TYR A 71 1.71 3.63 1.23
N ASP A 72 1.33 4.75 1.80
CA ASP A 72 -0.06 5.20 1.90
C ASP A 72 -0.45 5.96 0.62
N PRO A 73 -1.32 5.39 -0.23
CA PRO A 73 -1.71 6.03 -1.48
C PRO A 73 -2.70 7.18 -1.29
N LEU A 74 -3.23 7.35 -0.08
CA LEU A 74 -4.23 8.37 0.24
C LEU A 74 -3.64 9.61 0.90
N PHE A 75 -2.36 9.56 1.34
CA PHE A 75 -1.69 10.72 1.94
C PHE A 75 -1.84 11.95 1.03
N ASP A 76 -2.38 13.03 1.55
CA ASP A 76 -2.78 14.20 0.78
C ASP A 76 -2.36 15.55 1.39
N ALA A 77 -3.02 16.63 0.95
CA ALA A 77 -2.70 17.98 1.39
C ALA A 77 -3.02 18.20 2.88
N ASP A 78 -4.12 17.64 3.38
CA ASP A 78 -4.53 17.79 4.78
C ASP A 78 -3.52 17.10 5.71
N ASP A 79 -3.00 15.95 5.29
CA ASP A 79 -1.95 15.23 6.02
C ASP A 79 -0.64 16.01 6.04
N MET A 80 -0.27 16.61 4.90
CA MET A 80 0.94 17.43 4.80
C MET A 80 0.81 18.73 5.60
N HIS A 81 -0.36 19.37 5.62
CA HIS A 81 -0.66 20.48 6.50
C HIS A 81 -0.55 20.09 7.97
N ALA A 82 -1.03 18.91 8.36
CA ALA A 82 -0.88 18.40 9.72
C ALA A 82 0.60 18.24 10.10
N PHE A 83 1.45 17.74 9.19
CA PHE A 83 2.89 17.68 9.42
C PHE A 83 3.50 19.07 9.62
N ALA A 84 3.15 20.05 8.77
CA ALA A 84 3.62 21.42 8.91
C ALA A 84 3.19 22.06 10.24
N HIS A 85 1.94 21.85 10.64
CA HIS A 85 1.42 22.33 11.92
C HIS A 85 2.17 21.71 13.10
N GLU A 86 2.46 20.41 13.05
CA GLU A 86 3.15 19.74 14.14
C GLU A 86 4.61 20.18 14.26
N LEU A 87 5.30 20.44 13.15
CA LEU A 87 6.62 21.07 13.18
C LEU A 87 6.57 22.41 13.91
N LYS A 88 5.61 23.28 13.57
CA LYS A 88 5.44 24.60 14.21
C LYS A 88 5.10 24.47 15.71
N ASN A 89 4.26 23.51 16.10
CA ASN A 89 3.93 23.25 17.51
C ASN A 89 5.17 22.90 18.33
N HIS A 90 6.16 22.27 17.69
CA HIS A 90 7.46 21.96 18.31
C HIS A 90 8.52 23.07 18.10
N GLY A 91 8.12 24.27 17.65
CA GLY A 91 9.03 25.39 17.45
C GLY A 91 9.94 25.25 16.21
N ILE A 92 9.66 24.31 15.30
CA ILE A 92 10.43 24.09 14.08
C ILE A 92 9.80 24.92 12.95
N THR A 93 10.27 26.15 12.80
CA THR A 93 9.81 27.05 11.73
C THR A 93 10.89 27.27 10.66
N ARG A 94 12.13 26.88 10.94
CA ARG A 94 13.26 26.98 10.01
C ARG A 94 14.11 25.73 10.05
N ILE A 95 14.18 25.02 8.91
CA ILE A 95 14.94 23.77 8.74
C ILE A 95 16.17 24.10 7.88
N THR A 96 17.37 23.89 8.43
CA THR A 96 18.65 24.19 7.77
C THR A 96 19.31 22.96 7.14
N SER A 97 18.85 21.77 7.51
CA SER A 97 19.32 20.50 6.96
C SER A 97 18.37 19.95 5.90
N PRO A 98 18.83 19.06 5.00
CA PRO A 98 17.92 18.29 4.15
C PRO A 98 16.91 17.51 4.97
N ILE A 99 15.64 17.44 4.51
CA ILE A 99 14.66 16.56 5.11
C ILE A 99 14.94 15.12 4.67
N CYS A 100 15.01 14.22 5.66
CA CYS A 100 15.30 12.81 5.46
C CYS A 100 14.04 12.05 5.09
N LEU A 101 14.02 11.41 3.92
CA LEU A 101 12.94 10.55 3.47
C LEU A 101 13.32 9.11 3.78
N ASP A 102 12.60 8.48 4.71
CA ASP A 102 12.81 7.08 5.06
C ASP A 102 11.95 6.18 4.16
N LEU A 103 12.55 5.72 3.08
CA LEU A 103 11.96 4.80 2.11
C LEU A 103 12.26 3.33 2.41
N SER A 104 12.75 3.04 3.62
CA SER A 104 13.25 1.72 4.00
C SER A 104 12.19 0.61 4.06
N MET A 105 10.91 0.93 3.98
CA MET A 105 9.83 -0.05 3.94
C MET A 105 10.00 -1.03 2.76
N LYS A 106 10.26 -0.52 1.56
CA LYS A 106 10.31 -1.27 0.30
C LYS A 106 11.73 -1.32 -0.26
N ASP A 107 12.02 -2.33 -1.08
CA ASP A 107 13.22 -2.36 -1.92
C ASP A 107 13.25 -1.18 -2.92
N ASP A 108 14.40 -0.92 -3.53
CA ASP A 108 14.64 0.21 -4.44
C ASP A 108 14.21 -0.05 -5.89
N LYS A 109 13.52 -1.15 -6.16
CA LYS A 109 13.04 -1.47 -7.50
C LYS A 109 11.95 -0.51 -7.93
N LYS A 110 12.17 0.13 -9.08
CA LYS A 110 11.25 1.13 -9.67
C LYS A 110 10.18 0.53 -10.58
N MET A 111 10.31 -0.74 -10.95
CA MET A 111 9.36 -1.43 -11.82
C MET A 111 8.96 -2.77 -11.21
N GLY A 112 7.70 -3.13 -11.35
CA GLY A 112 7.21 -4.46 -11.02
C GLY A 112 7.82 -5.53 -11.94
N TRP A 113 7.90 -6.75 -11.44
CA TRP A 113 8.45 -7.85 -12.22
C TRP A 113 7.51 -8.20 -13.39
N GLY A 114 8.02 -8.09 -14.63
CA GLY A 114 7.26 -8.35 -15.84
C GLY A 114 6.36 -7.22 -16.30
N TRP A 115 6.55 -6.00 -15.75
CA TRP A 115 5.92 -4.79 -16.29
C TRP A 115 6.58 -4.36 -17.59
N CYS A 116 5.78 -3.77 -18.48
CA CYS A 116 6.29 -3.16 -19.70
C CYS A 116 6.92 -1.79 -19.40
N TRP A 117 7.74 -1.30 -20.31
CA TRP A 117 8.45 -0.02 -20.14
C TRP A 117 7.52 1.19 -20.09
N ASP A 118 6.29 1.05 -20.58
CA ASP A 118 5.22 2.06 -20.60
C ASP A 118 4.23 1.93 -19.43
N ASP A 119 4.49 1.00 -18.49
CA ASP A 119 3.73 0.86 -17.24
C ASP A 119 4.27 1.79 -16.12
N ASP A 120 4.98 2.86 -16.47
CA ASP A 120 5.64 3.78 -15.54
C ASP A 120 4.67 4.74 -14.81
N GLU A 121 3.41 4.76 -15.20
CA GLU A 121 2.37 5.54 -14.51
C GLU A 121 2.04 5.02 -13.10
N VAL A 122 2.40 3.76 -12.79
CA VAL A 122 2.17 3.18 -11.46
C VAL A 122 3.37 3.46 -10.57
N PRO A 123 3.24 4.36 -9.58
CA PRO A 123 4.35 4.71 -8.71
C PRO A 123 4.76 3.53 -7.82
N THR A 124 6.05 3.27 -7.73
CA THR A 124 6.63 2.22 -6.90
C THR A 124 7.39 2.75 -5.68
N THR A 125 7.41 4.07 -5.48
CA THR A 125 7.93 4.69 -4.27
C THR A 125 6.95 4.47 -3.11
N PRO A 126 7.42 4.18 -1.88
CA PRO A 126 6.54 4.05 -0.73
C PRO A 126 6.10 5.41 -0.15
N LEU A 127 6.50 6.52 -0.75
CA LEU A 127 6.12 7.86 -0.33
C LEU A 127 5.32 8.55 -1.46
N LEU A 128 4.00 8.54 -1.32
CA LEU A 128 3.05 9.04 -2.30
C LEU A 128 2.34 10.31 -1.80
N PHE A 129 1.83 11.11 -2.74
CA PHE A 129 0.92 12.22 -2.48
C PHE A 129 -0.24 12.15 -3.46
N GLY A 130 -1.46 11.91 -2.95
CA GLY A 130 -2.65 11.73 -3.79
C GLY A 130 -2.48 10.58 -4.81
N ASN A 131 -1.89 9.49 -4.37
CA ASN A 131 -1.60 8.30 -5.20
C ASN A 131 -0.62 8.54 -6.36
N ARG A 132 0.30 9.51 -6.22
CA ARG A 132 1.30 9.88 -7.22
C ARG A 132 2.67 10.09 -6.59
N ASP A 133 3.72 9.91 -7.38
CA ASP A 133 5.11 10.23 -7.00
C ASP A 133 5.38 11.74 -7.10
N THR A 134 4.67 12.52 -6.28
CA THR A 134 4.77 14.00 -6.22
C THR A 134 4.91 14.52 -4.78
N PHE A 135 5.30 13.64 -3.86
CA PHE A 135 5.36 13.95 -2.43
C PHE A 135 6.28 15.13 -2.13
N THR A 136 7.52 15.10 -2.61
CA THR A 136 8.51 16.14 -2.34
C THR A 136 8.10 17.51 -2.88
N ASP A 137 7.51 17.56 -4.08
CA ASP A 137 7.09 18.83 -4.69
C ASP A 137 5.90 19.45 -3.92
N ASN A 138 4.94 18.61 -3.49
CA ASN A 138 3.84 19.06 -2.66
C ASN A 138 4.32 19.48 -1.26
N MET A 139 5.27 18.78 -0.68
CA MET A 139 5.89 19.17 0.60
C MET A 139 6.54 20.55 0.50
N ARG A 140 7.35 20.81 -0.54
CA ARG A 140 7.94 22.12 -0.78
C ARG A 140 6.89 23.23 -0.88
N ARG A 141 5.83 22.98 -1.63
CA ARG A 141 4.73 23.93 -1.84
C ARG A 141 3.99 24.22 -0.54
N ILE A 142 3.62 23.19 0.21
CA ILE A 142 2.82 23.32 1.43
C ILE A 142 3.65 23.90 2.58
N PHE A 143 4.88 23.45 2.80
CA PHE A 143 5.75 24.02 3.83
C PHE A 143 6.01 25.51 3.62
N ARG A 144 6.21 25.93 2.36
CA ARG A 144 6.31 27.37 2.02
C ARG A 144 5.02 28.12 2.35
N ALA A 145 3.86 27.57 2.01
CA ALA A 145 2.56 28.19 2.32
C ALA A 145 2.31 28.28 3.83
N GLU A 146 2.84 27.34 4.60
CA GLU A 146 2.77 27.32 6.07
C GLU A 146 3.87 28.14 6.76
N ASN A 147 4.68 28.92 5.99
CA ASN A 147 5.79 29.72 6.48
C ASN A 147 6.88 28.91 7.21
N ILE A 148 7.13 27.68 6.78
CA ILE A 148 8.32 26.93 7.20
C ILE A 148 9.44 27.26 6.22
N GLU A 149 10.50 27.88 6.73
CA GLU A 149 11.71 28.17 5.98
C GLU A 149 12.53 26.89 5.78
N TRP A 150 12.62 26.46 4.53
CA TRP A 150 13.39 25.28 4.13
C TRP A 150 13.83 25.44 2.67
N ASP A 151 15.06 25.07 2.35
CA ASP A 151 15.63 25.21 1.00
C ASP A 151 15.05 24.21 -0.03
N GLY A 152 14.24 23.27 0.44
CA GLY A 152 13.61 22.26 -0.40
C GLY A 152 14.48 21.03 -0.68
N THR A 153 15.64 20.89 -0.02
CA THR A 153 16.52 19.74 -0.20
C THR A 153 16.04 18.52 0.59
N THR A 154 16.14 17.34 -0.02
CA THR A 154 15.83 16.06 0.62
C THR A 154 16.99 15.09 0.48
N THR A 155 17.09 14.14 1.39
CA THR A 155 18.01 13.02 1.30
C THR A 155 17.30 11.72 1.69
N GLU A 156 17.71 10.60 1.12
CA GLU A 156 17.19 9.29 1.54
C GLU A 156 17.98 8.80 2.76
N GLN A 157 17.29 8.61 3.87
CA GLN A 157 17.89 8.14 5.11
C GLN A 157 16.85 7.47 6.01
N THR A 158 17.22 6.31 6.58
CA THR A 158 16.37 5.61 7.56
C THR A 158 16.25 6.41 8.86
N THR A 159 15.04 6.49 9.38
CA THR A 159 14.73 7.14 10.66
C THR A 159 15.44 6.43 11.80
N PRO A 160 16.31 7.09 12.57
CA PRO A 160 16.99 6.47 13.69
C PRO A 160 16.01 6.19 14.85
N SER A 161 16.30 5.17 15.63
CA SER A 161 15.45 4.82 16.79
C SER A 161 15.43 5.89 17.89
N SER A 162 16.40 6.81 17.88
CA SER A 162 16.48 7.94 18.80
C SER A 162 15.61 9.13 18.38
N ALA A 163 15.10 9.17 17.14
CA ALA A 163 14.25 10.26 16.67
C ALA A 163 12.88 10.23 17.38
N THR A 164 12.40 11.41 17.75
CA THR A 164 11.11 11.59 18.41
C THR A 164 10.00 11.59 17.37
N LEU A 165 8.98 10.76 17.53
CA LEU A 165 7.77 10.79 16.73
C LEU A 165 6.97 12.05 17.05
N LEU A 166 6.69 12.87 16.04
CA LEU A 166 5.91 14.10 16.15
C LEU A 166 4.47 13.90 15.72
N CYS A 167 4.27 13.22 14.59
CA CYS A 167 2.94 13.05 14.00
C CYS A 167 2.83 11.72 13.26
N THR A 168 1.67 11.12 13.32
CA THR A 168 1.29 9.97 12.48
C THR A 168 0.00 10.31 11.75
N ARG A 169 0.01 10.15 10.41
CA ARG A 169 -1.18 10.21 9.58
C ARG A 169 -1.55 8.81 9.15
N THR A 170 -2.86 8.49 9.19
CA THR A 170 -3.34 7.14 8.94
C THR A 170 -4.57 7.12 8.07
N HIS A 171 -4.64 6.11 7.18
CA HIS A 171 -5.83 5.79 6.41
C HIS A 171 -6.17 4.31 6.58
N SER A 172 -7.44 3.98 6.69
CA SER A 172 -7.86 2.59 6.90
C SER A 172 -7.64 1.74 5.65
N ILE A 173 -7.56 0.42 5.85
CA ILE A 173 -7.50 -0.53 4.73
C ILE A 173 -8.72 -0.39 3.82
N ASP A 174 -9.89 -0.08 4.35
CA ASP A 174 -11.13 0.12 3.57
C ASP A 174 -11.06 1.35 2.68
N ASP A 175 -10.48 2.46 3.16
CA ASP A 175 -10.31 3.68 2.36
C ASP A 175 -9.47 3.42 1.11
N VAL A 176 -8.53 2.46 1.17
CA VAL A 176 -7.70 2.03 0.03
C VAL A 176 -8.41 0.92 -0.77
N LEU A 177 -9.00 -0.07 -0.09
CA LEU A 177 -9.66 -1.22 -0.71
C LEU A 177 -10.81 -0.81 -1.62
N MET A 178 -11.67 0.12 -1.16
CA MET A 178 -12.85 0.55 -1.91
C MET A 178 -12.48 1.14 -3.28
N PRO A 179 -11.66 2.19 -3.41
CA PRO A 179 -11.27 2.71 -4.72
C PRO A 179 -10.38 1.75 -5.51
N MET A 180 -9.54 0.93 -4.85
CA MET A 180 -8.75 -0.11 -5.51
C MET A 180 -9.64 -1.05 -6.32
N MET A 181 -10.70 -1.57 -5.71
CA MET A 181 -11.61 -2.52 -6.34
C MET A 181 -12.61 -1.84 -7.27
N LYS A 182 -13.29 -0.76 -6.83
CA LYS A 182 -14.32 -0.07 -7.62
C LYS A 182 -13.78 0.56 -8.90
N LYS A 183 -12.55 1.13 -8.85
CA LYS A 183 -11.91 1.82 -9.97
C LYS A 183 -10.80 1.01 -10.62
N SER A 184 -10.55 -0.20 -10.12
CA SER A 184 -9.44 -1.06 -10.57
C SER A 184 -8.07 -0.36 -10.50
N ASN A 185 -7.79 0.37 -9.41
CA ASN A 185 -6.60 1.19 -9.27
C ASN A 185 -5.36 0.33 -9.03
N ASN A 186 -4.40 0.36 -9.96
CA ASN A 186 -3.18 -0.44 -9.90
C ASN A 186 -2.24 0.00 -8.79
N SER A 187 -2.03 1.30 -8.61
CA SER A 187 -1.13 1.84 -7.59
C SER A 187 -1.59 1.46 -6.17
N MET A 188 -2.89 1.50 -5.90
CA MET A 188 -3.44 1.09 -4.61
C MET A 188 -3.27 -0.43 -4.38
N ALA A 189 -3.36 -1.23 -5.44
CA ALA A 189 -3.12 -2.66 -5.35
C ALA A 189 -1.64 -2.98 -5.08
N GLU A 190 -0.72 -2.26 -5.72
CA GLU A 190 0.71 -2.40 -5.44
C GLU A 190 1.05 -1.94 -4.01
N SER A 191 0.48 -0.82 -3.57
CA SER A 191 0.62 -0.38 -2.18
C SER A 191 0.19 -1.50 -1.21
N MET A 192 -0.99 -2.09 -1.40
CA MET A 192 -1.52 -3.18 -0.58
C MET A 192 -0.62 -4.43 -0.63
N PHE A 193 -0.10 -4.78 -1.81
CA PHE A 193 0.85 -5.88 -2.00
C PHE A 193 2.12 -5.72 -1.18
N TYR A 194 2.69 -4.51 -1.14
CA TYR A 194 3.87 -4.22 -0.34
C TYR A 194 3.56 -4.08 1.16
N GLN A 195 2.35 -3.69 1.55
CA GLN A 195 1.92 -3.76 2.96
C GLN A 195 1.89 -5.21 3.46
N ILE A 196 1.34 -6.13 2.65
CA ILE A 196 1.37 -7.57 2.97
C ILE A 196 2.82 -8.03 3.17
N ALA A 197 3.73 -7.64 2.27
CA ALA A 197 5.15 -7.97 2.38
C ALA A 197 5.81 -7.45 3.65
N ALA A 198 5.41 -6.23 4.10
CA ALA A 198 5.99 -5.54 5.25
C ALA A 198 5.36 -5.96 6.59
N GLN A 199 4.42 -6.88 6.60
CA GLN A 199 3.77 -7.36 7.81
C GLN A 199 4.80 -7.74 8.88
N GLY A 200 4.53 -7.35 10.14
CA GLY A 200 5.44 -7.55 11.26
C GLY A 200 6.62 -6.57 11.31
N GLY A 201 6.53 -5.44 10.62
CA GLY A 201 7.53 -4.36 10.67
C GLY A 201 8.81 -4.67 9.86
N ARG A 202 8.73 -5.53 8.86
CA ARG A 202 9.85 -5.84 7.97
C ARG A 202 10.19 -4.63 7.10
N SER A 203 11.46 -4.44 6.84
CA SER A 203 11.98 -3.40 5.97
C SER A 203 12.65 -3.98 4.72
N LYS A 204 12.86 -3.15 3.69
CA LYS A 204 13.47 -3.52 2.40
C LYS A 204 12.76 -4.71 1.76
N VAL A 205 11.42 -4.76 1.92
CA VAL A 205 10.62 -5.85 1.38
C VAL A 205 10.45 -5.72 -0.12
N GLY A 206 10.31 -6.85 -0.77
CA GLY A 206 10.06 -6.93 -2.20
C GLY A 206 9.02 -7.99 -2.51
N ARG A 207 8.82 -8.25 -3.81
CA ARG A 207 7.86 -9.23 -4.32
C ARG A 207 7.91 -10.59 -3.59
N LYS A 208 9.12 -11.11 -3.31
CA LYS A 208 9.26 -12.44 -2.72
C LYS A 208 8.56 -12.56 -1.36
N GLN A 209 8.66 -11.53 -0.53
CA GLN A 209 7.99 -11.47 0.77
C GLN A 209 6.46 -11.45 0.59
N ALA A 210 5.94 -10.59 -0.29
CA ALA A 210 4.51 -10.57 -0.58
C ALA A 210 4.02 -11.95 -1.06
N VAL A 211 4.66 -12.52 -2.08
CA VAL A 211 4.30 -13.83 -2.65
C VAL A 211 4.29 -14.94 -1.60
N SER A 212 5.15 -14.87 -0.57
CA SER A 212 5.14 -15.89 0.50
C SER A 212 3.81 -15.91 1.28
N HIS A 213 3.17 -14.76 1.45
CA HIS A 213 1.86 -14.66 2.10
C HIS A 213 0.74 -15.25 1.22
N TYR A 214 0.75 -14.92 -0.09
CA TYR A 214 -0.19 -15.53 -1.04
C TYR A 214 -0.04 -17.04 -1.08
N ASN A 215 1.18 -17.55 -1.14
CA ASN A 215 1.45 -19.00 -1.15
C ASN A 215 0.96 -19.67 0.14
N ALA A 216 1.11 -19.03 1.30
CA ALA A 216 0.61 -19.54 2.55
C ALA A 216 -0.93 -19.65 2.53
N LEU A 217 -1.63 -18.63 2.03
CA LEU A 217 -3.09 -18.65 1.92
C LEU A 217 -3.57 -19.65 0.87
N ILE A 218 -2.90 -19.76 -0.28
CA ILE A 218 -3.18 -20.78 -1.31
C ILE A 218 -3.07 -22.19 -0.72
N SER A 219 -2.00 -22.46 0.05
CA SER A 219 -1.83 -23.74 0.74
C SER A 219 -2.93 -23.97 1.78
N HIS A 220 -3.30 -22.93 2.54
CA HIS A 220 -4.35 -23.00 3.56
C HIS A 220 -5.71 -23.40 2.97
N ILE A 221 -6.05 -22.92 1.78
CA ILE A 221 -7.29 -23.30 1.08
C ILE A 221 -7.18 -24.62 0.32
N GLY A 222 -6.11 -25.38 0.51
CA GLY A 222 -5.93 -26.74 0.00
C GLY A 222 -5.50 -26.81 -1.47
N LEU A 223 -4.78 -25.78 -1.96
CA LEU A 223 -4.20 -25.77 -3.30
C LEU A 223 -2.66 -25.74 -3.23
N GLU A 224 -2.02 -26.17 -4.33
CA GLU A 224 -0.55 -26.22 -4.45
C GLU A 224 -0.02 -24.90 -5.04
N PRO A 225 0.72 -24.08 -4.26
CA PRO A 225 1.17 -22.77 -4.72
C PRO A 225 2.05 -22.78 -5.97
N SER A 226 2.82 -23.85 -6.16
CA SER A 226 3.73 -23.99 -7.31
C SER A 226 3.03 -24.04 -8.68
N HIS A 227 1.72 -24.23 -8.69
CA HIS A 227 0.90 -24.21 -9.90
C HIS A 227 0.56 -22.81 -10.38
N TYR A 228 0.82 -21.78 -9.59
CA TYR A 228 0.44 -20.39 -9.86
C TYR A 228 1.66 -19.49 -9.88
N GLN A 229 1.54 -18.35 -10.52
CA GLN A 229 2.59 -17.35 -10.52
C GLN A 229 2.00 -15.98 -10.21
N ILE A 230 2.48 -15.37 -9.13
CA ILE A 230 2.10 -14.03 -8.69
C ILE A 230 3.31 -13.11 -8.89
N ALA A 231 3.14 -12.14 -9.75
CA ALA A 231 4.19 -11.20 -10.12
C ALA A 231 4.03 -9.84 -9.43
N ASP A 232 2.80 -9.41 -9.22
CA ASP A 232 2.44 -8.13 -8.62
C ASP A 232 1.08 -8.23 -7.91
N GLY A 233 0.62 -7.13 -7.31
CA GLY A 233 -0.68 -7.08 -6.63
C GLY A 233 -1.83 -6.61 -7.51
N SER A 234 -1.54 -6.03 -8.65
CA SER A 234 -2.53 -5.35 -9.52
C SER A 234 -3.03 -6.19 -10.69
N GLY A 235 -2.24 -7.17 -11.12
CA GLY A 235 -2.48 -7.93 -12.35
C GLY A 235 -2.00 -7.20 -13.60
N LEU A 236 -1.16 -6.16 -13.44
CA LEU A 236 -0.56 -5.42 -14.55
C LEU A 236 0.47 -6.28 -15.29
N SER A 237 1.25 -7.04 -14.55
CA SER A 237 2.26 -7.94 -15.11
C SER A 237 1.65 -9.07 -15.92
N LEU A 238 2.18 -9.29 -17.11
CA LEU A 238 1.88 -10.47 -17.93
C LEU A 238 2.46 -11.77 -17.34
N TYR A 239 3.22 -11.70 -16.25
CA TYR A 239 3.76 -12.86 -15.56
C TYR A 239 2.88 -13.35 -14.42
N ASN A 240 1.68 -12.79 -14.24
CA ASN A 240 0.66 -13.38 -13.38
C ASN A 240 -0.04 -14.52 -14.08
N TYR A 241 -0.12 -15.68 -13.43
CA TYR A 241 -0.84 -16.87 -13.91
C TYR A 241 -1.68 -17.46 -12.80
N LEU A 242 -2.98 -17.35 -12.92
CA LEU A 242 -3.96 -17.90 -11.99
C LEU A 242 -4.95 -18.81 -12.74
N THR A 243 -5.73 -19.58 -11.98
CA THR A 243 -6.80 -20.41 -12.52
C THR A 243 -8.17 -19.94 -12.02
N PRO A 244 -9.26 -20.20 -12.78
CA PRO A 244 -10.62 -19.96 -12.29
C PRO A 244 -10.94 -20.71 -10.97
N GLU A 245 -10.38 -21.90 -10.78
CA GLU A 245 -10.54 -22.64 -9.53
C GLU A 245 -9.91 -21.89 -8.35
N LEU A 246 -8.68 -21.35 -8.50
CA LEU A 246 -8.03 -20.59 -7.44
C LEU A 246 -8.86 -19.38 -7.03
N LEU A 247 -9.28 -18.57 -7.99
CA LEU A 247 -10.11 -17.37 -7.72
C LEU A 247 -11.44 -17.76 -7.04
N GLY A 248 -12.10 -18.82 -7.51
CA GLY A 248 -13.33 -19.31 -6.90
C GLY A 248 -13.14 -19.82 -5.46
N ARG A 249 -12.05 -20.52 -5.17
CA ARG A 249 -11.72 -20.98 -3.81
C ARG A 249 -11.33 -19.82 -2.89
N MET A 250 -10.65 -18.80 -3.39
CA MET A 250 -10.35 -17.58 -2.62
C MET A 250 -11.65 -16.84 -2.25
N LEU A 251 -12.57 -16.67 -3.20
CA LEU A 251 -13.89 -16.07 -2.93
C LEU A 251 -14.71 -16.90 -1.94
N ARG A 252 -14.67 -18.24 -2.04
CA ARG A 252 -15.30 -19.13 -1.06
C ARG A 252 -14.69 -18.99 0.32
N TYR A 253 -13.35 -18.88 0.40
CA TYR A 253 -12.65 -18.63 1.66
C TYR A 253 -13.11 -17.31 2.29
N ALA A 254 -13.16 -16.25 1.50
CA ALA A 254 -13.65 -14.95 1.98
C ALA A 254 -15.11 -15.01 2.43
N TYR A 255 -15.98 -15.70 1.67
CA TYR A 255 -17.41 -15.89 2.02
C TYR A 255 -17.60 -16.59 3.36
N ASN A 256 -16.77 -17.59 3.67
CA ASN A 256 -16.81 -18.34 4.93
C ASN A 256 -16.13 -17.61 6.10
N ASN A 257 -15.63 -16.37 5.89
CA ASN A 257 -15.04 -15.54 6.91
C ASN A 257 -15.78 -14.19 6.93
N ASP A 258 -16.70 -14.03 7.87
CA ASP A 258 -17.62 -12.89 7.95
C ASP A 258 -16.91 -11.54 7.94
N ASP A 259 -15.77 -11.43 8.61
CA ASP A 259 -15.02 -10.19 8.66
C ASP A 259 -14.43 -9.85 7.30
N ILE A 260 -13.77 -10.81 6.65
CA ILE A 260 -13.21 -10.61 5.29
C ILE A 260 -14.35 -10.35 4.30
N PHE A 261 -15.43 -11.13 4.38
CA PHE A 261 -16.53 -11.05 3.41
C PHE A 261 -17.21 -9.69 3.41
N ARG A 262 -17.49 -9.11 4.57
CA ARG A 262 -18.14 -7.78 4.67
C ARG A 262 -17.35 -6.71 3.93
N HIS A 263 -16.03 -6.64 4.15
CA HIS A 263 -15.16 -5.65 3.54
C HIS A 263 -14.98 -5.91 2.03
N LEU A 264 -14.70 -7.16 1.65
CA LEU A 264 -14.54 -7.53 0.26
C LEU A 264 -15.82 -7.31 -0.54
N HIS A 265 -16.96 -7.79 -0.07
CA HIS A 265 -18.24 -7.72 -0.79
C HIS A 265 -18.65 -6.27 -1.12
N GLN A 266 -18.51 -5.36 -0.16
CA GLN A 266 -18.79 -3.94 -0.39
C GLN A 266 -17.84 -3.30 -1.40
N SER A 267 -16.59 -3.77 -1.48
CA SER A 267 -15.58 -3.25 -2.40
C SER A 267 -15.74 -3.74 -3.84
N LEU A 268 -16.44 -4.85 -4.08
CA LEU A 268 -16.62 -5.37 -5.44
C LEU A 268 -17.35 -4.37 -6.34
N PRO A 269 -16.91 -4.21 -7.61
CA PRO A 269 -17.59 -3.34 -8.56
C PRO A 269 -18.93 -3.92 -8.96
N LEU A 270 -19.96 -3.04 -9.04
CA LEU A 270 -21.25 -3.40 -9.61
C LEU A 270 -21.25 -3.03 -11.09
N SER A 271 -21.77 -3.92 -11.92
CA SER A 271 -21.98 -3.60 -13.34
C SER A 271 -23.09 -2.57 -13.48
N LEU A 272 -22.74 -1.36 -13.93
CA LEU A 272 -23.72 -0.30 -14.17
C LEU A 272 -24.65 -0.60 -15.35
N ILE A 273 -24.33 -1.58 -16.19
CA ILE A 273 -25.11 -1.95 -17.38
C ILE A 273 -26.43 -2.65 -17.02
N HIS A 274 -26.52 -3.17 -15.79
CA HIS A 274 -27.70 -3.90 -15.30
C HIS A 274 -28.45 -3.15 -14.19
N ILE A 275 -28.02 -1.93 -13.89
CA ILE A 275 -28.70 -1.02 -12.97
C ILE A 275 -29.50 0.01 -13.75
#